data_c13aa9e13606ab69c650e560250cb25e
#
_entry.id   c13aa9e13606ab69c650e560250cb25e
#
_cell.length_a   1.000
_cell.length_b   1.000
_cell.length_c   1.000
_cell.angle_alpha   90.00
_cell.angle_beta   90.00
_cell.angle_gamma   90.00
#
_symmetry.space_group_name_H-M   'P 1'
#
loop_
_entity.id
_entity.type
_entity.pdbx_description
1 polymer ?
#
loop_
_entity_poly.entity_id
_entity_poly.type
_entity_poly.pdbx_seq_one_letter_code
_entity_poly.pdbx_strand_id
1 'polypeptide(L)'
;MAEIKDVLGTYTTEYGGSPYGRKVNVANGASKINGSIVYPGETLSVYKTVSPFTKENGYALAGSYENGQTVQTYGGGICQVSTTLYNAVIRAELKIVERFPHSMTVHYVPRSADAAIAGTHKDMKFKNTFDTPIYIEGKANGSTITFTVYGKKKDPKRTVESYLRQHR
;
A
#
# COMPACT_ATOMS: atom_id res chain seq x y z
N MET A 1 14.95 -17.10 4.20
CA MET A 1 15.40 -17.27 2.81
C MET A 1 16.48 -16.26 2.50
N ALA A 2 17.57 -16.73 1.91
CA ALA A 2 18.75 -15.90 1.67
C ALA A 2 18.49 -14.73 0.69
N GLU A 3 17.52 -14.90 -0.22
CA GLU A 3 17.20 -13.89 -1.23
C GLU A 3 16.26 -12.78 -0.73
N ILE A 4 15.68 -12.91 0.47
CA ILE A 4 14.69 -11.97 0.98
C ILE A 4 15.21 -11.32 2.27
N LYS A 5 16.30 -10.61 2.17
CA LYS A 5 16.92 -9.99 3.35
C LYS A 5 17.26 -8.51 3.20
N ASP A 6 17.31 -8.00 1.99
CA ASP A 6 17.61 -6.59 1.77
C ASP A 6 16.32 -5.79 1.78
N VAL A 7 16.36 -4.60 2.38
CA VAL A 7 15.26 -3.66 2.29
C VAL A 7 15.35 -2.99 0.91
N LEU A 8 14.36 -3.24 0.07
CA LEU A 8 14.28 -2.64 -1.26
C LEU A 8 13.57 -1.30 -1.25
N GLY A 9 12.58 -1.14 -0.39
CA GLY A 9 11.84 0.09 -0.25
C GLY A 9 11.00 0.06 1.01
N THR A 10 10.76 1.23 1.60
CA THR A 10 9.92 1.36 2.78
C THR A 10 9.25 2.73 2.77
N TYR A 11 8.06 2.80 3.34
CA TYR A 11 7.34 4.06 3.46
C TYR A 11 6.37 4.00 4.64
N THR A 12 6.20 5.15 5.29
CA THR A 12 5.35 5.28 6.48
C THR A 12 4.42 6.48 6.31
N THR A 13 3.16 6.32 6.69
CA THR A 13 2.22 7.43 6.80
C THR A 13 1.57 7.44 8.17
N GLU A 14 1.04 8.60 8.57
CA GLU A 14 0.44 8.80 9.88
C GLU A 14 -1.07 8.70 9.81
N TYR A 15 -1.69 8.04 10.81
CA TYR A 15 -3.14 7.95 10.93
C TYR A 15 -3.62 8.10 12.38
N GLY A 16 -2.75 8.58 13.26
CA GLY A 16 -3.03 8.67 14.71
C GLY A 16 -4.23 9.54 15.08
N GLY A 17 -4.54 10.55 14.26
CA GLY A 17 -5.70 11.41 14.47
C GLY A 17 -7.01 10.86 13.94
N SER A 18 -7.04 9.64 13.42
CA SER A 18 -8.23 9.04 12.82
C SER A 18 -9.23 8.57 13.87
N PRO A 19 -10.55 8.57 13.55
CA PRO A 19 -11.56 7.91 14.39
C PRO A 19 -11.27 6.42 14.53
N TYR A 20 -11.84 5.81 15.56
CA TYR A 20 -11.59 4.40 15.89
C TYR A 20 -11.84 3.45 14.71
N GLY A 21 -12.98 3.61 14.02
CA GLY A 21 -13.30 2.73 12.88
C GLY A 21 -12.26 2.78 11.77
N ARG A 22 -11.76 3.98 11.48
CA ARG A 22 -10.71 4.15 10.49
C ARG A 22 -9.40 3.50 10.93
N LYS A 23 -9.06 3.62 12.21
CA LYS A 23 -7.86 2.96 12.75
C LYS A 23 -7.95 1.44 12.64
N VAL A 24 -9.14 0.87 12.92
CA VAL A 24 -9.38 -0.56 12.75
C VAL A 24 -9.13 -0.97 11.29
N ASN A 25 -9.66 -0.20 10.34
CA ASN A 25 -9.54 -0.53 8.92
C ASN A 25 -8.12 -0.43 8.40
N VAL A 26 -7.36 0.58 8.83
CA VAL A 26 -5.97 0.73 8.43
C VAL A 26 -5.14 -0.44 8.95
N ALA A 27 -5.31 -0.80 10.22
CA ALA A 27 -4.60 -1.93 10.81
C ALA A 27 -5.00 -3.26 10.17
N ASN A 28 -6.29 -3.44 9.88
CA ASN A 28 -6.79 -4.66 9.26
C ASN A 28 -6.25 -4.83 7.83
N GLY A 29 -6.26 -3.74 7.05
CA GLY A 29 -5.70 -3.77 5.69
C GLY A 29 -4.22 -4.09 5.69
N ALA A 30 -3.46 -3.47 6.60
CA ALA A 30 -2.04 -3.76 6.75
C ALA A 30 -1.80 -5.24 7.09
N SER A 31 -2.60 -5.80 8.00
CA SER A 31 -2.45 -7.20 8.41
C SER A 31 -2.73 -8.18 7.27
N LYS A 32 -3.63 -7.84 6.36
CA LYS A 32 -3.96 -8.70 5.21
C LYS A 32 -2.85 -8.72 4.16
N ILE A 33 -2.13 -7.62 4.04
CA ILE A 33 -1.00 -7.52 3.10
C ILE A 33 0.28 -8.08 3.72
N ASN A 34 0.41 -7.94 5.04
CA ASN A 34 1.61 -8.38 5.76
C ASN A 34 1.87 -9.88 5.51
N GLY A 35 3.09 -10.22 5.15
CA GLY A 35 3.48 -11.59 4.87
C GLY A 35 3.30 -12.00 3.42
N SER A 36 2.85 -11.10 2.54
CA SER A 36 2.70 -11.41 1.13
C SER A 36 4.05 -11.68 0.48
N ILE A 37 4.13 -12.77 -0.28
CA ILE A 37 5.30 -13.09 -1.10
C ILE A 37 4.86 -12.99 -2.55
N VAL A 38 5.61 -12.23 -3.34
CA VAL A 38 5.34 -12.05 -4.77
C VAL A 38 6.51 -12.63 -5.54
N TYR A 39 6.26 -13.70 -6.28
CA TYR A 39 7.31 -14.39 -7.05
C TYR A 39 7.62 -13.63 -8.35
N PRO A 40 8.80 -13.87 -8.96
CA PRO A 40 9.15 -13.21 -10.22
C PRO A 40 8.06 -13.32 -11.26
N GLY A 41 7.68 -12.20 -11.85
CA GLY A 41 6.64 -12.15 -12.88
C GLY A 41 5.21 -12.08 -12.37
N GLU A 42 4.99 -12.27 -11.07
CA GLU A 42 3.65 -12.19 -10.49
C GLU A 42 3.24 -10.74 -10.24
N THR A 43 1.92 -10.51 -10.31
CA THR A 43 1.30 -9.22 -10.01
C THR A 43 0.46 -9.35 -8.74
N LEU A 44 0.61 -8.40 -7.82
CA LEU A 44 -0.23 -8.32 -6.62
C LEU A 44 -1.29 -7.24 -6.81
N SER A 45 -2.54 -7.59 -6.54
CA SER A 45 -3.67 -6.65 -6.51
C SER A 45 -3.97 -6.32 -5.06
N VAL A 46 -3.95 -5.03 -4.73
CA VAL A 46 -4.30 -4.60 -3.36
C VAL A 46 -5.76 -4.92 -3.08
N TYR A 47 -6.66 -4.62 -4.02
CA TYR A 47 -8.08 -4.90 -3.84
C TYR A 47 -8.33 -6.38 -3.51
N LYS A 48 -7.76 -7.30 -4.29
CA LYS A 48 -7.94 -8.73 -4.06
C LYS A 48 -7.38 -9.18 -2.71
N THR A 49 -6.30 -8.55 -2.28
CA THR A 49 -5.62 -8.92 -1.03
C THR A 49 -6.42 -8.48 0.20
N VAL A 50 -7.02 -7.29 0.16
CA VAL A 50 -7.67 -6.68 1.33
C VAL A 50 -9.17 -6.91 1.38
N SER A 51 -9.83 -7.18 0.24
CA SER A 51 -11.29 -7.41 0.18
C SER A 51 -11.66 -8.82 0.67
N PRO A 52 -12.94 -9.08 0.96
CA PRO A 52 -14.07 -8.16 0.89
C PRO A 52 -14.11 -7.18 2.06
N PHE A 53 -14.76 -6.03 1.83
CA PHE A 53 -14.91 -5.01 2.88
C PHE A 53 -16.18 -5.30 3.67
N THR A 54 -16.07 -6.24 4.61
CA THR A 54 -17.18 -6.70 5.43
C THR A 54 -16.76 -6.74 6.89
N LYS A 55 -17.74 -6.71 7.76
CA LYS A 55 -17.52 -6.86 9.20
C LYS A 55 -16.84 -8.20 9.50
N GLU A 56 -17.25 -9.25 8.82
CA GLU A 56 -16.72 -10.61 9.01
C GLU A 56 -15.24 -10.68 8.62
N ASN A 57 -14.81 -9.84 7.70
CA ASN A 57 -13.40 -9.77 7.28
C ASN A 57 -12.59 -8.76 8.09
N GLY A 58 -13.13 -8.31 9.22
CA GLY A 58 -12.40 -7.46 10.18
C GLY A 58 -12.56 -5.97 9.98
N TYR A 59 -13.40 -5.52 9.04
CA TYR A 59 -13.58 -4.10 8.80
C TYR A 59 -14.68 -3.50 9.66
N ALA A 60 -14.54 -2.20 9.95
CA ALA A 60 -15.50 -1.41 10.69
C ALA A 60 -16.06 -0.30 9.79
N LEU A 61 -17.19 0.28 10.21
CA LEU A 61 -17.73 1.46 9.54
C LEU A 61 -16.83 2.65 9.82
N ALA A 62 -16.51 3.40 8.76
CA ALA A 62 -15.71 4.60 8.85
C ALA A 62 -16.00 5.50 7.66
N GLY A 63 -15.61 6.77 7.76
CA GLY A 63 -15.86 7.76 6.73
C GLY A 63 -15.19 7.42 5.40
N SER A 64 -15.93 7.63 4.33
CA SER A 64 -15.48 7.44 2.96
C SER A 64 -16.18 8.46 2.07
N TYR A 65 -15.66 8.70 0.87
CA TYR A 65 -16.27 9.61 -0.09
C TYR A 65 -17.01 8.83 -1.18
N GLU A 66 -18.28 9.19 -1.41
CA GLU A 66 -19.06 8.67 -2.54
C GLU A 66 -19.86 9.84 -3.14
N ASN A 67 -19.72 10.05 -4.45
CA ASN A 67 -20.46 11.09 -5.18
C ASN A 67 -20.27 12.48 -4.54
N GLY A 68 -19.07 12.78 -4.05
CA GLY A 68 -18.77 14.06 -3.42
C GLY A 68 -19.24 14.21 -1.99
N GLN A 69 -19.82 13.18 -1.39
CA GLN A 69 -20.33 13.22 -0.03
C GLN A 69 -19.58 12.25 0.89
N THR A 70 -19.47 12.61 2.17
CA THR A 70 -18.91 11.73 3.18
C THR A 70 -19.99 10.75 3.64
N VAL A 71 -19.68 9.46 3.55
CA VAL A 71 -20.59 8.38 3.99
C VAL A 71 -19.83 7.43 4.89
N GLN A 72 -20.57 6.61 5.66
CA GLN A 72 -19.97 5.57 6.50
C GLN A 72 -20.01 4.25 5.73
N THR A 73 -18.86 3.67 5.50
CA THR A 73 -18.74 2.38 4.79
C THR A 73 -17.79 1.46 5.53
N TYR A 74 -17.97 0.15 5.37
CA TYR A 74 -16.98 -0.80 5.82
C TYR A 74 -15.71 -0.64 4.97
N GLY A 75 -14.58 -0.50 5.62
CA GLY A 75 -13.31 -0.31 4.94
C GLY A 75 -12.91 1.15 4.71
N GLY A 76 -13.66 2.12 5.23
CA GLY A 76 -13.24 3.53 5.15
C GLY A 76 -11.84 3.70 5.71
N GLY A 77 -10.95 4.37 4.95
CA GLY A 77 -9.54 4.53 5.28
C GLY A 77 -8.60 3.60 4.52
N ILE A 78 -9.12 2.64 3.77
CA ILE A 78 -8.30 1.64 3.07
C ILE A 78 -7.39 2.26 2.01
N CYS A 79 -7.76 3.42 1.46
CA CYS A 79 -6.92 4.11 0.48
C CYS A 79 -5.57 4.52 1.06
N GLN A 80 -5.50 4.79 2.36
CA GLN A 80 -4.22 5.09 2.99
C GLN A 80 -3.33 3.85 3.05
N VAL A 81 -3.89 2.67 3.25
CA VAL A 81 -3.15 1.40 3.19
C VAL A 81 -2.56 1.24 1.79
N SER A 82 -3.37 1.39 0.77
CA SER A 82 -2.95 1.30 -0.64
C SER A 82 -1.87 2.34 -0.97
N THR A 83 -2.05 3.58 -0.53
CA THR A 83 -1.11 4.68 -0.79
C THR A 83 0.24 4.44 -0.12
N THR A 84 0.23 3.95 1.12
CA THR A 84 1.49 3.67 1.84
C THR A 84 2.26 2.56 1.14
N LEU A 85 1.56 1.48 0.75
CA LEU A 85 2.19 0.38 0.01
C LEU A 85 2.72 0.85 -1.35
N TYR A 86 1.94 1.65 -2.09
CA TYR A 86 2.35 2.20 -3.38
C TYR A 86 3.70 2.92 -3.27
N ASN A 87 3.87 3.75 -2.23
CA ASN A 87 5.11 4.49 -2.04
C ASN A 87 6.29 3.59 -1.69
N ALA A 88 6.06 2.53 -0.92
CA ALA A 88 7.12 1.53 -0.65
C ALA A 88 7.49 0.78 -1.91
N VAL A 89 6.51 0.44 -2.74
CA VAL A 89 6.69 -0.34 -3.97
C VAL A 89 7.49 0.44 -5.01
N ILE A 90 7.20 1.74 -5.21
CA ILE A 90 7.97 2.53 -6.17
C ILE A 90 9.41 2.74 -5.71
N ARG A 91 9.65 2.84 -4.40
CA ARG A 91 10.99 2.92 -3.85
C ARG A 91 11.75 1.60 -4.00
N ALA A 92 11.03 0.48 -4.06
CA ALA A 92 11.61 -0.83 -4.33
C ALA A 92 11.87 -1.08 -5.82
N GLU A 93 11.55 -0.11 -6.70
CA GLU A 93 11.75 -0.20 -8.15
C GLU A 93 10.92 -1.30 -8.82
N LEU A 94 9.76 -1.62 -8.25
CA LEU A 94 8.84 -2.56 -8.84
C LEU A 94 7.97 -1.87 -9.88
N LYS A 95 7.45 -2.64 -10.82
CA LYS A 95 6.61 -2.08 -11.90
C LYS A 95 5.20 -1.84 -11.41
N ILE A 96 4.71 -0.61 -11.54
CA ILE A 96 3.31 -0.29 -11.28
C ILE A 96 2.51 -0.68 -12.52
N VAL A 97 1.53 -1.57 -12.33
CA VAL A 97 0.67 -2.07 -13.41
C VAL A 97 -0.62 -1.25 -13.47
N GLU A 98 -1.15 -0.87 -12.31
CA GLU A 98 -2.39 -0.10 -12.23
C GLU A 98 -2.32 0.80 -10.99
N ARG A 99 -2.70 2.07 -11.18
CA ARG A 99 -2.75 3.03 -10.08
C ARG A 99 -3.71 4.16 -10.46
N PHE A 100 -4.54 4.57 -9.50
CA PHE A 100 -5.47 5.68 -9.68
C PHE A 100 -5.22 6.73 -8.58
N PRO A 101 -5.14 8.02 -8.93
CA PRO A 101 -5.09 9.07 -7.91
C PRO A 101 -6.47 9.24 -7.28
N HIS A 102 -6.53 9.84 -6.09
CA HIS A 102 -7.80 10.25 -5.51
C HIS A 102 -8.41 11.40 -6.35
N SER A 103 -9.73 11.44 -6.40
CA SER A 103 -10.45 12.56 -7.04
C SER A 103 -10.34 13.85 -6.22
N MET A 104 -9.94 13.74 -4.94
CA MET A 104 -9.75 14.87 -4.04
C MET A 104 -8.36 14.79 -3.41
N THR A 105 -7.82 15.96 -2.99
CA THR A 105 -6.52 16.01 -2.32
C THR A 105 -6.59 15.29 -0.97
N VAL A 106 -5.60 14.44 -0.71
CA VAL A 106 -5.42 13.79 0.60
C VAL A 106 -4.22 14.44 1.31
N HIS A 107 -4.18 14.32 2.65
CA HIS A 107 -3.23 15.07 3.46
C HIS A 107 -2.08 14.25 4.05
N TYR A 108 -2.12 12.91 3.93
CA TYR A 108 -1.09 12.04 4.52
C TYR A 108 0.10 11.78 3.61
N VAL A 109 0.07 12.25 2.38
CA VAL A 109 1.18 12.16 1.42
C VAL A 109 1.24 13.42 0.57
N PRO A 110 2.40 13.72 -0.05
CA PRO A 110 2.50 14.79 -1.05
C PRO A 110 1.58 14.55 -2.23
N ARG A 111 1.27 15.60 -2.96
CA ARG A 111 0.47 15.51 -4.20
C ARG A 111 1.10 14.50 -5.16
N SER A 112 0.26 13.77 -5.87
CA SER A 112 0.64 12.76 -6.85
C SER A 112 1.34 11.54 -6.26
N ALA A 113 1.41 11.43 -4.93
CA ALA A 113 1.97 10.25 -4.27
C ALA A 113 0.90 9.30 -3.73
N ASP A 114 -0.37 9.55 -4.03
CA ASP A 114 -1.49 8.74 -3.54
C ASP A 114 -1.88 7.64 -4.53
N ALA A 115 -2.53 6.60 -4.01
CA ALA A 115 -3.08 5.51 -4.81
C ALA A 115 -4.42 5.09 -4.21
N ALA A 116 -5.50 5.43 -4.91
CA ALA A 116 -6.86 5.14 -4.45
C ALA A 116 -7.31 3.75 -4.87
N ILE A 117 -8.11 3.10 -4.03
CA ILE A 117 -8.83 1.90 -4.42
C ILE A 117 -10.32 2.11 -4.16
N ALA A 118 -11.17 1.59 -5.05
CA ALA A 118 -12.63 1.77 -4.94
C ALA A 118 -13.34 0.64 -5.67
N GLY A 119 -13.84 -0.33 -4.92
CA GLY A 119 -14.54 -1.47 -5.47
C GLY A 119 -13.71 -2.18 -6.51
N THR A 120 -14.32 -2.49 -7.66
CA THR A 120 -13.63 -3.19 -8.75
C THR A 120 -13.08 -2.25 -9.82
N HIS A 121 -13.38 -0.93 -9.77
CA HIS A 121 -12.94 -0.01 -10.82
C HIS A 121 -11.67 0.77 -10.51
N LYS A 122 -11.19 0.77 -9.29
CA LYS A 122 -9.91 1.38 -8.94
C LYS A 122 -9.12 0.42 -8.08
N ASP A 123 -7.93 0.10 -8.50
CA ASP A 123 -7.04 -0.80 -7.79
C ASP A 123 -5.61 -0.27 -7.86
N MET A 124 -4.77 -0.77 -7.00
CA MET A 124 -3.34 -0.59 -7.11
C MET A 124 -2.73 -1.97 -7.33
N LYS A 125 -2.03 -2.13 -8.44
CA LYS A 125 -1.38 -3.39 -8.82
C LYS A 125 0.07 -3.13 -9.14
N PHE A 126 0.93 -4.05 -8.69
CA PHE A 126 2.34 -3.98 -9.04
C PHE A 126 2.86 -5.37 -9.36
N LYS A 127 3.89 -5.43 -10.21
CA LYS A 127 4.49 -6.66 -10.67
C LYS A 127 5.91 -6.78 -10.15
N ASN A 128 6.28 -7.97 -9.68
CA ASN A 128 7.67 -8.27 -9.33
C ASN A 128 8.47 -8.48 -10.62
N THR A 129 9.33 -7.52 -10.92
CA THR A 129 10.21 -7.56 -12.10
C THR A 129 11.63 -8.01 -11.75
N PHE A 130 11.85 -8.44 -10.51
CA PHE A 130 13.12 -8.99 -10.07
C PHE A 130 13.19 -10.46 -10.43
N ASP A 131 14.40 -11.03 -10.39
CA ASP A 131 14.64 -12.46 -10.65
C ASP A 131 14.41 -13.31 -9.41
N THR A 132 14.19 -12.69 -8.26
CA THR A 132 14.00 -13.33 -6.97
C THR A 132 12.68 -12.91 -6.34
N PRO A 133 12.10 -13.71 -5.42
CA PRO A 133 10.88 -13.31 -4.74
C PRO A 133 11.06 -12.07 -3.91
N ILE A 134 9.96 -11.34 -3.67
CA ILE A 134 9.91 -10.24 -2.72
C ILE A 134 8.92 -10.57 -1.62
N TYR A 135 9.18 -10.03 -0.43
CA TYR A 135 8.35 -10.20 0.76
C TYR A 135 7.88 -8.82 1.23
N ILE A 136 6.61 -8.71 1.57
CA ILE A 136 6.04 -7.44 2.03
C ILE A 136 5.67 -7.56 3.50
N GLU A 137 6.24 -6.66 4.30
CA GLU A 137 5.91 -6.53 5.71
C GLU A 137 5.03 -5.29 5.89
N GLY A 138 3.91 -5.45 6.57
CA GLY A 138 3.02 -4.34 6.91
C GLY A 138 2.85 -4.26 8.42
N LYS A 139 3.05 -3.07 8.99
CA LYS A 139 2.92 -2.82 10.42
C LYS A 139 2.09 -1.58 10.67
N ALA A 140 1.12 -1.67 11.56
CA ALA A 140 0.29 -0.56 11.99
C ALA A 140 0.19 -0.57 13.50
N ASN A 141 0.49 0.56 14.14
CA ASN A 141 0.59 0.63 15.61
C ASN A 141 -0.42 1.59 16.26
N GLY A 142 -1.41 2.05 15.50
CA GLY A 142 -2.39 3.01 15.98
C GLY A 142 -2.05 4.46 15.69
N SER A 143 -0.80 4.74 15.35
CA SER A 143 -0.32 6.09 15.00
C SER A 143 0.25 6.14 13.59
N THR A 144 1.01 5.11 13.20
CA THR A 144 1.63 5.04 11.87
C THR A 144 1.41 3.68 11.24
N ILE A 145 1.38 3.67 9.92
CA ILE A 145 1.39 2.45 9.12
C ILE A 145 2.63 2.48 8.24
N THR A 146 3.37 1.37 8.23
CA THR A 146 4.62 1.23 7.47
C THR A 146 4.55 -0.04 6.63
N PHE A 147 4.92 0.08 5.36
CA PHE A 147 5.19 -1.08 4.52
C PHE A 147 6.66 -1.11 4.17
N THR A 148 7.23 -2.30 4.22
CA THR A 148 8.62 -2.54 3.84
C THR A 148 8.65 -3.70 2.83
N VAL A 149 9.33 -3.48 1.73
CA VAL A 149 9.52 -4.50 0.69
C VAL A 149 10.94 -5.04 0.84
N TYR A 150 11.02 -6.34 1.05
CA TYR A 150 12.30 -7.05 1.19
C TYR A 150 12.55 -7.91 -0.05
N GLY A 151 13.80 -8.06 -0.40
CA GLY A 151 14.21 -8.90 -1.51
C GLY A 151 15.73 -8.92 -1.65
N LYS A 152 16.21 -9.19 -2.88
CA LYS A 152 17.63 -9.17 -3.18
C LYS A 152 17.93 -7.98 -4.08
N LYS A 153 18.82 -7.09 -3.64
CA LYS A 153 19.19 -5.90 -4.42
C LYS A 153 19.86 -6.30 -5.73
N LYS A 154 19.42 -5.66 -6.82
CA LYS A 154 20.01 -5.85 -8.15
C LYS A 154 21.40 -5.22 -8.23
N ASP A 155 21.55 -4.03 -7.64
CA ASP A 155 22.80 -3.28 -7.63
C ASP A 155 22.99 -2.69 -6.23
N PRO A 156 23.93 -3.26 -5.44
CA PRO A 156 24.16 -2.78 -4.07
C PRO A 156 24.61 -1.33 -3.97
N LYS A 157 25.14 -0.74 -5.05
CA LYS A 157 25.60 0.65 -5.08
C LYS A 157 24.49 1.63 -5.47
N ARG A 158 23.39 1.14 -6.02
CA ARG A 158 22.29 1.98 -6.45
C ARG A 158 21.44 2.39 -5.26
N THR A 159 21.12 3.67 -5.15
CA THR A 159 20.29 4.18 -4.07
C THR A 159 18.88 4.46 -4.55
N VAL A 160 17.92 4.47 -3.60
CA VAL A 160 16.54 4.87 -3.87
C VAL A 160 16.49 6.27 -4.45
N GLU A 161 17.34 7.18 -3.93
CA GLU A 161 17.40 8.56 -4.43
C GLU A 161 17.78 8.62 -5.91
N SER A 162 18.74 7.80 -6.34
CA SER A 162 19.14 7.72 -7.75
C SER A 162 17.96 7.30 -8.62
N TYR A 163 17.22 6.28 -8.19
CA TYR A 163 16.05 5.81 -8.92
C TYR A 163 14.96 6.88 -9.03
N LEU A 164 14.63 7.52 -7.92
CA LEU A 164 13.58 8.53 -7.89
C LEU A 164 13.92 9.73 -8.77
N ARG A 165 15.18 10.13 -8.84
CA ARG A 165 15.61 11.23 -9.71
C ARG A 165 15.40 10.92 -11.18
N GLN A 166 15.59 9.66 -11.59
CA GLN A 166 15.38 9.24 -12.98
C GLN A 166 13.91 9.17 -13.38
N HIS A 167 13.01 9.00 -12.43
CA HIS A 167 11.60 8.69 -12.69
C HIS A 167 10.62 9.78 -12.21
N ARG A 168 11.13 10.96 -11.87
CA ARG A 168 10.28 12.11 -11.52
C ARG A 168 9.72 12.86 -12.72
#